data_35266d75688f4bb164bafb33e5858a62
#
_entry.id   35266d75688f4bb164bafb33e5858a62
#
_cell.length_a   1.000
_cell.length_b   1.000
_cell.length_c   1.000
_cell.angle_alpha   90.00
_cell.angle_beta   90.00
_cell.angle_gamma   90.00
#
_symmetry.space_group_name_H-M   'P 1'
#
loop_
_entity.id
_entity.type
_entity.pdbx_description
1 polymer ?
#
loop_
_entity_poly.entity_id
_entity_poly.type
_entity_poly.pdbx_seq_one_letter_code
_entity_poly.pdbx_strand_id
1 'polypeptide(L)' 'MIGDKIRELRDKNGLTQSSLAKRLQISRSAVNAWEMGISVPSTQYIVELADYFNVSTDYILEIGNDETVNISFLTESEKE' A
#
# COMPACT_ATOMS: atom_id res chain seq x y z
N MET A 1 -0.04 4.15 -8.22
CA MET A 1 1.29 3.92 -7.66
C MET A 1 1.20 3.72 -6.15
N ILE A 2 2.19 3.09 -5.57
CA ILE A 2 2.14 2.76 -4.14
C ILE A 2 1.97 3.99 -3.25
N GLY A 3 2.60 5.10 -3.60
CA GLY A 3 2.47 6.32 -2.81
C GLY A 3 1.04 6.83 -2.77
N ASP A 4 0.35 6.75 -3.90
CA ASP A 4 -1.05 7.16 -3.98
C ASP A 4 -1.93 6.28 -3.10
N LYS A 5 -1.64 4.99 -3.09
CA LYS A 5 -2.41 4.05 -2.28
C LYS A 5 -2.19 4.29 -0.80
N ILE A 6 -0.96 4.57 -0.40
CA ILE A 6 -0.65 4.90 0.99
C ILE A 6 -1.43 6.14 1.42
N ARG A 7 -1.41 7.17 0.58
CA ARG A 7 -2.13 8.39 0.88
C ARG A 7 -3.62 8.16 0.97
N GLU A 8 -4.16 7.38 0.04
CA GLU A 8 -5.59 7.05 0.04
C GLU A 8 -5.99 6.35 1.33
N LEU A 9 -5.21 5.35 1.75
CA LEU A 9 -5.51 4.61 2.97
C LEU A 9 -5.39 5.51 4.20
N ARG A 10 -4.39 6.38 4.22
CA ARG A 10 -4.20 7.32 5.30
C ARG A 10 -5.39 8.27 5.41
N ASP A 11 -5.77 8.88 4.29
CA ASP A 11 -6.89 9.82 4.27
C ASP A 11 -8.20 9.15 4.66
N LYS A 12 -8.39 7.94 4.17
CA LYS A 12 -9.60 7.18 4.45
C LYS A 12 -9.76 6.87 5.93
N ASN A 13 -8.64 6.76 6.63
CA ASN A 13 -8.63 6.47 8.06
C ASN A 13 -8.44 7.73 8.92
N GLY A 14 -8.48 8.89 8.30
CA GLY A 14 -8.39 10.15 9.03
C GLY A 14 -7.03 10.41 9.65
N LEU A 15 -5.97 9.87 9.07
CA LEU A 15 -4.63 10.02 9.60
C LEU A 15 -3.85 11.10 8.88
N THR A 16 -3.07 11.87 9.65
CA THR A 16 -2.09 12.79 9.06
C THR A 16 -0.83 11.99 8.76
N GLN A 17 0.06 12.59 7.95
CA GLN A 17 1.37 11.98 7.71
C GLN A 17 2.12 11.76 9.02
N SER A 18 2.03 12.74 9.93
CA SER A 18 2.70 12.63 11.22
C SER A 18 2.15 11.49 12.06
N SER A 19 0.85 11.30 12.05
CA SER A 19 0.22 10.21 12.81
C SER A 19 0.67 8.85 12.29
N LEU A 20 0.68 8.70 10.98
CA LEU A 20 1.13 7.43 10.38
C LEU A 20 2.60 7.19 10.68
N ALA A 21 3.43 8.24 10.53
CA ALA A 21 4.85 8.12 10.80
C ALA A 21 5.10 7.68 12.24
N LYS A 22 4.36 8.28 13.17
CA LYS A 22 4.48 7.92 14.58
C LYS A 22 4.11 6.46 14.81
N ARG A 23 3.05 6.01 14.15
CA ARG A 23 2.60 4.62 14.26
C ARG A 23 3.68 3.65 13.79
N LEU A 24 4.37 4.00 12.71
CA LEU A 24 5.41 3.16 12.14
C LEU A 24 6.79 3.42 12.75
N GLN A 25 6.89 4.40 13.64
CA GLN A 25 8.15 4.78 14.29
C GLN A 25 9.20 5.24 13.29
N ILE A 26 8.75 6.06 12.33
CA ILE A 26 9.62 6.66 11.34
C ILE A 26 9.33 8.16 11.30
N SER A 27 10.10 8.90 10.51
CA SER A 27 9.89 10.32 10.38
C SER A 27 8.72 10.64 9.45
N ARG A 28 8.09 11.80 9.65
CA ARG A 28 7.06 12.28 8.74
C ARG A 28 7.62 12.44 7.33
N SER A 29 8.88 12.85 7.23
CA SER A 29 9.54 13.02 5.94
C SER A 29 9.58 11.71 5.16
N ALA A 30 9.74 10.58 5.85
CA ALA A 30 9.75 9.28 5.19
C ALA A 30 8.38 8.98 4.58
N VAL A 31 7.31 9.23 5.34
CA VAL A 31 5.95 9.01 4.83
C VAL A 31 5.71 9.93 3.63
N ASN A 32 6.10 11.19 3.75
CA ASN A 32 5.93 12.14 2.66
C ASN A 32 6.69 11.70 1.41
N ALA A 33 7.91 11.19 1.58
CA ALA A 33 8.71 10.72 0.44
C ALA A 33 8.01 9.57 -0.28
N TRP A 34 7.40 8.66 0.49
CA TRP A 34 6.62 7.56 -0.11
C TRP A 34 5.45 8.11 -0.93
N GLU A 35 4.72 9.07 -0.36
CA GLU A 35 3.52 9.62 -1.01
C GLU A 35 3.88 10.44 -2.25
N MET A 36 5.04 11.07 -2.24
CA MET A 36 5.50 11.86 -3.37
C MET A 36 6.19 11.04 -4.45
N GLY A 37 6.42 9.74 -4.19
CA GLY A 37 7.10 8.89 -5.15
C GLY A 37 8.61 9.07 -5.16
N ILE A 38 9.16 9.77 -4.17
CA ILE A 38 10.60 9.98 -4.08
C ILE A 38 11.31 8.70 -3.64
N SER A 39 10.67 7.94 -2.76
CA SER A 39 11.18 6.66 -2.31
C SER A 39 10.03 5.68 -2.16
N VAL A 40 10.36 4.41 -1.99
CA VAL A 40 9.37 3.35 -1.79
C VAL A 40 9.62 2.69 -0.45
N PRO A 41 8.55 2.32 0.27
CA PRO A 41 8.75 1.62 1.53
C PRO A 41 9.39 0.26 1.30
N SER A 42 10.21 -0.16 2.24
CA SER A 42 10.80 -1.50 2.20
C SER A 42 9.70 -2.53 2.41
N THR A 43 10.02 -3.79 2.12
CA THR A 43 9.08 -4.89 2.30
C THR A 43 8.52 -4.91 3.71
N GLN A 44 9.37 -4.69 4.70
CA GLN A 44 8.95 -4.68 6.09
C GLN A 44 7.84 -3.64 6.33
N TYR A 45 8.02 -2.44 5.80
CA TYR A 45 7.02 -1.40 6.00
C TYR A 45 5.75 -1.65 5.17
N ILE A 46 5.89 -2.29 4.01
CA ILE A 46 4.71 -2.67 3.24
C ILE A 46 3.86 -3.66 4.04
N VAL A 47 4.50 -4.62 4.70
CA VAL A 47 3.79 -5.58 5.55
C VAL A 47 3.14 -4.87 6.74
N GLU A 48 3.86 -3.95 7.38
CA GLU A 48 3.30 -3.20 8.51
C GLU A 48 2.12 -2.34 8.10
N LEU A 49 2.22 -1.70 6.94
CA LEU A 49 1.12 -0.89 6.41
C LEU A 49 -0.11 -1.74 6.13
N ALA A 50 0.11 -2.89 5.50
CA ALA A 50 -0.98 -3.81 5.18
C ALA A 50 -1.68 -4.28 6.46
N ASP A 51 -0.90 -4.62 7.46
CA ASP A 51 -1.44 -5.08 8.73
C ASP A 51 -2.20 -3.96 9.44
N TYR A 52 -1.62 -2.77 9.48
CA TYR A 52 -2.24 -1.65 10.16
C TYR A 52 -3.56 -1.23 9.51
N PHE A 53 -3.59 -1.20 8.18
CA PHE A 53 -4.79 -0.80 7.45
C PHE A 53 -5.73 -1.96 7.18
N ASN A 54 -5.33 -3.17 7.58
CA ASN A 54 -6.14 -4.38 7.40
C ASN A 54 -6.47 -4.63 5.93
N VAL A 55 -5.47 -4.53 5.10
CA VAL A 55 -5.56 -4.82 3.67
C VAL A 55 -4.40 -5.75 3.30
N SER A 56 -4.45 -6.31 2.10
CA SER A 56 -3.36 -7.17 1.64
C SER A 56 -2.18 -6.34 1.16
N THR A 57 -1.00 -6.95 1.14
CA THR A 57 0.17 -6.30 0.55
C THR A 57 -0.06 -6.08 -0.94
N ASP A 58 -0.75 -7.00 -1.61
CA ASP A 58 -1.06 -6.86 -3.03
C ASP A 58 -1.91 -5.61 -3.28
N TYR A 59 -2.84 -5.32 -2.37
CA TYR A 59 -3.68 -4.13 -2.49
C TYR A 59 -2.82 -2.86 -2.45
N ILE A 60 -1.87 -2.81 -1.51
CA ILE A 60 -0.98 -1.66 -1.38
C ILE A 60 -0.09 -1.53 -2.60
N LEU A 61 0.41 -2.64 -3.10
CA LEU A 61 1.31 -2.66 -4.25
C LEU A 61 0.56 -2.52 -5.57
N GLU A 62 -0.77 -2.57 -5.52
CA GLU A 62 -1.62 -2.44 -6.71
C GLU A 62 -1.33 -3.54 -7.73
N ILE A 63 -1.13 -4.75 -7.25
CA ILE A 63 -0.95 -5.90 -8.13
C ILE A 63 -2.10 -6.87 -7.88
N GLY A 64 -2.41 -7.64 -8.90
CA GLY A 64 -3.45 -8.65 -8.80
C GLY A 64 -4.86 -8.11 -8.92
N ASN A 65 -5.01 -6.86 -9.25
CA ASN A 65 -6.34 -6.27 -9.34
C ASN A 65 -6.67 -5.80 -10.72
N ASP A 66 -6.26 -6.26 -11.62
CA ASP A 66 -6.59 -5.74 -12.86
C ASP A 66 -7.30 -6.52 -13.64
N GLU A 67 -7.43 -6.44 -13.42
CA GLU A 67 -8.06 -6.90 -13.98
C GLU A 67 -7.81 -7.70 -14.61
N THR A 68 -7.12 -7.64 -14.40
CA THR A 68 -6.78 -8.43 -14.79
C THR A 68 -6.37 -9.27 -14.66
N VAL A 69 -6.25 -9.19 -14.69
CA VAL A 69 -5.90 -10.17 -14.61
C VAL A 69 -5.86 -10.95 -14.41
N ASN A 70 -6.00 -10.91 -14.64
CA ASN A 70 -6.08 -11.86 -14.51
C ASN A 70 -6.03 -12.58 -14.42
N ILE A 71 -6.16 -12.64 -14.69
CA ILE A 71 -6.31 -13.55 -14.73
C ILE A 71 -6.11 -14.28 -14.69
N SER A 72 -6.10 -14.16 -14.97
CA SER A 72 -6.09 -15.14 -15.00
C SER A 72 -5.72 -15.81 -14.64
N PHE A 73 -5.65 -15.69 -14.73
CA PHE A 73 -5.70 -16.68 -14.38
C PHE A 73 -5.76 -17.20 -13.93
N LEU A 74 -5.71 -16.99 -14.09
CA LEU A 74 -6.22 -17.75 -13.80
C LEU A 74 -6.50 -18.23 -13.65
N THR A 75 -6.55 -18.04 -14.03
CA THR A 75 -7.15 -18.77 -14.06
C THR A 75 -7.37 -19.23 -14.04
N GLU A 76 -7.39 -19.06 -14.48
CA GLU A 76 -7.94 -19.81 -14.52
C GLU A 76 -8.10 -20.24 -14.33
N SER A 77 -7.97 -20.02 -14.64
CA SER A 77 -8.48 -20.68 -14.52
C SER A 77 -8.79 -20.86 -14.15
N GLU A 78 -8.75 -20.50 -14.38
CA GLU A 78 -9.36 -20.86 -14.22
C GLU A 78 -9.70 -20.99 -14.15
N LYS A 79 -9.70 -21.01 -14.64
CA LYS A 79 -10.36 -21.32 -14.81
C LYS A 79 -10.53 -21.59 -14.84
N GLU A 80 -10.40 -21.19 -15.20
CA GLU A 80 -10.78 -21.65 -15.35
C GLU A 80 -11.02 -21.84 -15.26
#